data_65f91827da0f86712a6b3bc4fe9c9771
#
_entry.id   65f91827da0f86712a6b3bc4fe9c9771
#
_cell.length_a   1.000
_cell.length_b   1.000
_cell.length_c   1.000
_cell.angle_alpha   90.00
_cell.angle_beta   90.00
_cell.angle_gamma   90.00
#
_symmetry.space_group_name_H-M   'P 1'
#
loop_
_entity.id
_entity.type
_entity.pdbx_description
1 polymer ?
#
loop_
_entity_poly.entity_id
_entity_poly.type
_entity_poly.pdbx_seq_one_letter_code
_entity_poly.pdbx_strand_id
1 'polypeptide(L)'
;MPNLLSRLRGLRPALTRRAFWLWAVLITLLRCAVTHFQLAYMWAGGAPLDDELMFRAANAITSGQWLGEYDYLTLSKSMFFAVWLALLNKLHLPYLLGGALLWCAAALLAAFALRPLWRKSPAGQARALTLLLYALLAFLPSSWASYTLRVYRDNIFPALCLLFFAGMAGAALRAVFYTRQQAPIWPWLLAAGVGLACGYLNREDAGLFLLPFAIAATLCMLVVLLHRRRWLCAAAQVIPYAVLAAGVGIFCALNQHWYGVWGLSDFSEGSFADAMGAMTRVATDSD
;
A
#
# COMPACT_ATOMS: atom_id res chain seq x y z
N MET A 1 -13.93 44.44 -28.48
CA MET A 1 -14.33 43.61 -27.32
C MET A 1 -13.08 43.01 -26.71
N PRO A 2 -12.48 43.62 -25.68
CA PRO A 2 -11.32 43.04 -25.02
C PRO A 2 -11.79 41.94 -24.06
N ASN A 3 -11.43 40.81 -24.43
CA ASN A 3 -11.23 39.52 -23.75
C ASN A 3 -11.79 39.34 -22.33
N LEU A 4 -13.03 38.90 -22.25
CA LEU A 4 -13.60 38.24 -21.03
C LEU A 4 -12.69 37.16 -20.51
N LEU A 5 -12.03 36.41 -21.39
CA LEU A 5 -11.04 35.38 -21.08
C LEU A 5 -9.77 35.91 -20.41
N SER A 6 -9.34 37.16 -20.70
CA SER A 6 -8.18 37.77 -20.03
C SER A 6 -8.52 38.25 -18.61
N ARG A 7 -9.74 38.73 -18.38
CA ARG A 7 -10.25 39.07 -17.05
C ARG A 7 -10.47 37.85 -16.17
N LEU A 8 -10.93 36.72 -16.72
CA LEU A 8 -11.06 35.45 -16.01
C LEU A 8 -9.70 34.83 -15.65
N ARG A 9 -8.65 35.11 -16.42
CA ARG A 9 -7.27 34.70 -16.07
C ARG A 9 -6.72 35.46 -14.87
N GLY A 10 -7.14 36.70 -14.63
CA GLY A 10 -6.74 37.51 -13.46
C GLY A 10 -7.45 37.11 -12.13
N LEU A 11 -8.60 36.43 -12.22
CA LEU A 11 -9.43 36.07 -11.06
C LEU A 11 -9.20 34.64 -10.53
N ARG A 12 -8.13 33.96 -10.94
CA ARG A 12 -7.83 32.64 -10.36
C ARG A 12 -7.23 32.82 -8.97
N PRO A 13 -7.99 32.69 -7.90
CA PRO A 13 -7.45 32.77 -6.55
C PRO A 13 -6.37 31.71 -6.44
N ALA A 14 -5.11 32.16 -6.24
CA ALA A 14 -4.01 31.25 -6.06
C ALA A 14 -4.24 30.49 -4.74
N LEU A 15 -4.50 29.17 -4.81
CA LEU A 15 -4.72 28.36 -3.63
C LEU A 15 -3.52 28.51 -2.68
N THR A 16 -3.75 29.07 -1.48
CA THR A 16 -2.71 29.26 -0.49
C THR A 16 -2.32 27.91 0.14
N ARG A 17 -1.16 27.86 0.82
CA ARG A 17 -0.73 26.63 1.51
C ARG A 17 -1.71 26.23 2.62
N ARG A 18 -2.25 27.23 3.36
CA ARG A 18 -3.23 26.97 4.44
C ARG A 18 -4.54 26.45 3.87
N ALA A 19 -5.06 27.08 2.82
CA ALA A 19 -6.27 26.62 2.15
C ALA A 19 -6.12 25.22 1.54
N PHE A 20 -4.96 24.87 0.98
CA PHE A 20 -4.68 23.51 0.48
C PHE A 20 -4.88 22.47 1.61
N TRP A 21 -4.24 22.66 2.76
CA TRP A 21 -4.35 21.70 3.87
C TRP A 21 -5.75 21.66 4.47
N LEU A 22 -6.42 22.82 4.59
CA LEU A 22 -7.81 22.86 5.03
C LEU A 22 -8.71 22.00 4.11
N TRP A 23 -8.62 22.19 2.81
CA TRP A 23 -9.40 21.42 1.86
C TRP A 23 -9.01 19.93 1.83
N ALA A 24 -7.74 19.60 1.96
CA ALA A 24 -7.31 18.21 2.05
C ALA A 24 -7.91 17.52 3.28
N VAL A 25 -7.91 18.18 4.44
CA VAL A 25 -8.57 17.66 5.65
C VAL A 25 -10.08 17.53 5.45
N LEU A 26 -10.75 18.54 4.87
CA LEU A 26 -12.19 18.47 4.60
C LEU A 26 -12.55 17.33 3.66
N ILE A 27 -11.78 17.09 2.60
CA ILE A 27 -11.96 15.95 1.69
C ILE A 27 -11.81 14.63 2.46
N THR A 28 -10.78 14.51 3.30
CA THR A 28 -10.59 13.31 4.14
C THR A 28 -11.75 13.10 5.10
N LEU A 29 -12.19 14.15 5.81
CA LEU A 29 -13.31 14.08 6.73
C LEU A 29 -14.62 13.70 6.01
N LEU A 30 -14.88 14.28 4.83
CA LEU A 30 -16.03 13.91 4.02
C LEU A 30 -15.96 12.44 3.60
N ARG A 31 -14.78 11.95 3.18
CA ARG A 31 -14.58 10.52 2.85
C ARG A 31 -14.85 9.63 4.07
N CYS A 32 -14.34 10.01 5.24
CA CYS A 32 -14.59 9.27 6.48
C CYS A 32 -16.08 9.33 6.88
N ALA A 33 -16.75 10.47 6.74
CA ALA A 33 -18.17 10.61 7.01
C ALA A 33 -19.02 9.68 6.12
N VAL A 34 -18.75 9.64 4.82
CA VAL A 34 -19.43 8.72 3.90
C VAL A 34 -19.13 7.26 4.27
N THR A 35 -17.90 6.94 4.64
CA THR A 35 -17.52 5.58 5.06
C THR A 35 -18.21 5.16 6.36
N HIS A 36 -18.48 6.10 7.27
CA HIS A 36 -19.17 5.82 8.54
C HIS A 36 -20.58 5.23 8.33
N PHE A 37 -21.24 5.55 7.23
CA PHE A 37 -22.56 5.00 6.90
C PHE A 37 -22.51 3.68 6.14
N GLN A 38 -21.31 3.17 5.81
CA GLN A 38 -21.15 1.86 5.18
C GLN A 38 -21.12 0.77 6.25
N LEU A 39 -21.59 -0.42 5.90
CA LEU A 39 -21.60 -1.58 6.77
C LEU A 39 -20.50 -2.55 6.33
N ALA A 40 -19.64 -2.93 7.27
CA ALA A 40 -18.72 -4.04 7.07
C ALA A 40 -19.48 -5.37 7.13
N TYR A 41 -19.04 -6.35 6.37
CA TYR A 41 -19.60 -7.70 6.40
C TYR A 41 -18.51 -8.76 6.45
N MET A 42 -18.85 -9.92 6.99
CA MET A 42 -18.05 -11.14 6.91
C MET A 42 -18.74 -12.13 5.98
N TRP A 43 -17.96 -12.91 5.27
CA TRP A 43 -18.50 -13.89 4.34
C TRP A 43 -18.91 -15.15 5.11
N ALA A 44 -20.20 -15.30 5.37
CA ALA A 44 -20.74 -16.42 6.14
C ALA A 44 -21.19 -17.63 5.28
N GLY A 45 -21.28 -17.46 3.96
CA GLY A 45 -21.99 -18.43 3.10
C GLY A 45 -21.14 -19.42 2.32
N GLY A 46 -19.82 -19.22 2.16
CA GLY A 46 -19.02 -20.06 1.26
C GLY A 46 -17.62 -20.40 1.74
N ALA A 47 -16.97 -19.53 2.49
CA ALA A 47 -15.64 -19.74 3.05
C ALA A 47 -15.48 -18.92 4.33
N PRO A 48 -16.23 -19.25 5.40
CA PRO A 48 -16.16 -18.50 6.66
C PRO A 48 -14.76 -18.59 7.29
N LEU A 49 -14.02 -19.65 6.98
CA LEU A 49 -12.72 -19.98 7.57
C LEU A 49 -11.67 -18.87 7.39
N ASP A 50 -11.61 -18.23 6.24
CA ASP A 50 -10.59 -17.19 5.96
C ASP A 50 -10.83 -15.92 6.79
N ASP A 51 -12.09 -15.45 6.87
CA ASP A 51 -12.45 -14.25 7.64
C ASP A 51 -12.30 -14.52 9.14
N GLU A 52 -12.73 -15.70 9.60
CA GLU A 52 -12.62 -16.13 10.99
C GLU A 52 -11.14 -16.25 11.39
N LEU A 53 -10.31 -16.86 10.56
CA LEU A 53 -8.86 -16.99 10.81
C LEU A 53 -8.22 -15.63 11.08
N MET A 54 -8.47 -14.64 10.22
CA MET A 54 -7.90 -13.31 10.37
C MET A 54 -8.38 -12.62 11.64
N PHE A 55 -9.65 -12.77 11.98
CA PHE A 55 -10.23 -12.19 13.19
C PHE A 55 -9.71 -12.86 14.47
N ARG A 56 -9.63 -14.19 14.48
CA ARG A 56 -9.08 -14.97 15.59
C ARG A 56 -7.61 -14.61 15.85
N ALA A 57 -6.80 -14.56 14.81
CA ALA A 57 -5.40 -14.16 14.90
C ALA A 57 -5.24 -12.70 15.40
N ALA A 58 -6.08 -11.78 14.93
CA ALA A 58 -6.06 -10.40 15.42
C ALA A 58 -6.40 -10.31 16.93
N ASN A 59 -7.36 -11.10 17.39
CA ASN A 59 -7.72 -11.18 18.81
C ASN A 59 -6.57 -11.74 19.64
N ALA A 60 -5.91 -12.79 19.16
CA ALA A 60 -4.72 -13.34 19.82
C ALA A 60 -3.60 -12.29 19.94
N ILE A 61 -3.29 -11.55 18.86
CA ILE A 61 -2.29 -10.47 18.86
C ILE A 61 -2.66 -9.39 19.89
N THR A 62 -3.92 -9.01 19.98
CA THR A 62 -4.35 -7.99 20.95
C THR A 62 -4.23 -8.47 22.39
N SER A 63 -4.33 -9.79 22.61
CA SER A 63 -4.15 -10.44 23.91
C SER A 63 -2.68 -10.73 24.28
N GLY A 64 -1.73 -10.32 23.41
CA GLY A 64 -0.29 -10.50 23.64
C GLY A 64 0.26 -11.85 23.19
N GLN A 65 -0.55 -12.68 22.54
CA GLN A 65 -0.14 -13.89 21.84
C GLN A 65 0.10 -13.54 20.36
N TRP A 66 0.98 -14.26 19.66
CA TRP A 66 1.19 -13.99 18.23
C TRP A 66 -0.11 -14.28 17.45
N LEU A 67 -0.20 -15.27 16.60
CA LEU A 67 -1.42 -15.57 15.82
C LEU A 67 -2.38 -16.54 16.56
N GLY A 68 -2.11 -16.84 17.84
CA GLY A 68 -2.86 -17.79 18.66
C GLY A 68 -2.21 -19.17 18.72
N GLU A 69 -2.98 -20.19 19.13
CA GLU A 69 -2.51 -21.57 19.11
C GLU A 69 -2.28 -22.04 17.67
N TYR A 70 -1.21 -22.83 17.48
CA TYR A 70 -0.91 -23.38 16.17
C TYR A 70 -1.87 -24.50 15.81
N ASP A 71 -2.61 -24.32 14.75
CA ASP A 71 -3.50 -25.33 14.16
C ASP A 71 -3.30 -25.41 12.63
N TYR A 72 -4.08 -26.26 11.97
CA TYR A 72 -4.00 -26.50 10.52
C TYR A 72 -4.30 -25.27 9.65
N LEU A 73 -4.80 -24.17 10.21
CA LEU A 73 -5.10 -22.92 9.51
C LEU A 73 -4.12 -21.80 9.85
N THR A 74 -3.37 -21.89 10.93
CA THR A 74 -2.62 -20.76 11.54
C THR A 74 -1.69 -20.06 10.54
N LEU A 75 -0.93 -20.79 9.74
CA LEU A 75 -0.03 -20.24 8.70
C LEU A 75 -0.50 -20.58 7.27
N SER A 76 -1.79 -20.87 7.08
CA SER A 76 -2.32 -21.17 5.74
C SER A 76 -2.38 -19.97 4.81
N LYS A 77 -2.31 -18.74 5.35
CA LYS A 77 -2.42 -17.47 4.61
C LYS A 77 -1.39 -16.46 5.10
N SER A 78 -1.12 -15.45 4.28
CA SER A 78 -0.36 -14.26 4.69
C SER A 78 -1.13 -13.48 5.77
N MET A 79 -0.51 -13.27 6.94
CA MET A 79 -1.21 -12.83 8.16
C MET A 79 -1.07 -11.33 8.49
N PHE A 80 -0.56 -10.51 7.59
CA PHE A 80 -0.41 -9.06 7.83
C PHE A 80 -1.75 -8.38 8.13
N PHE A 81 -2.84 -8.85 7.51
CA PHE A 81 -4.16 -8.29 7.77
C PHE A 81 -4.62 -8.48 9.22
N ALA A 82 -4.26 -9.60 9.86
CA ALA A 82 -4.53 -9.80 11.29
C ALA A 82 -3.79 -8.78 12.15
N VAL A 83 -2.53 -8.46 11.80
CA VAL A 83 -1.76 -7.40 12.47
C VAL A 83 -2.42 -6.03 12.27
N TRP A 84 -2.94 -5.76 11.09
CA TRP A 84 -3.70 -4.54 10.80
C TRP A 84 -4.96 -4.43 11.68
N LEU A 85 -5.76 -5.48 11.76
CA LEU A 85 -6.95 -5.52 12.64
C LEU A 85 -6.59 -5.31 14.11
N ALA A 86 -5.52 -5.96 14.58
CA ALA A 86 -5.03 -5.80 15.95
C ALA A 86 -4.58 -4.35 16.22
N LEU A 87 -3.91 -3.70 15.24
CA LEU A 87 -3.54 -2.29 15.33
C LEU A 87 -4.76 -1.39 15.44
N LEU A 88 -5.77 -1.60 14.60
CA LEU A 88 -7.02 -0.83 14.65
C LEU A 88 -7.74 -1.00 15.99
N ASN A 89 -7.77 -2.20 16.53
CA ASN A 89 -8.33 -2.47 17.86
C ASN A 89 -7.59 -1.68 18.94
N LYS A 90 -6.27 -1.72 18.97
CA LYS A 90 -5.45 -0.97 19.94
C LYS A 90 -5.62 0.55 19.82
N LEU A 91 -5.89 1.05 18.62
CA LEU A 91 -6.14 2.47 18.36
C LEU A 91 -7.61 2.87 18.58
N HIS A 92 -8.48 1.93 18.93
CA HIS A 92 -9.94 2.11 19.01
C HIS A 92 -10.54 2.74 17.74
N LEU A 93 -9.99 2.38 16.57
CA LEU A 93 -10.39 2.91 15.27
C LEU A 93 -11.32 1.91 14.57
N PRO A 94 -12.55 2.32 14.19
CA PRO A 94 -13.45 1.46 13.42
C PRO A 94 -12.80 0.96 12.13
N TYR A 95 -13.05 -0.31 11.80
CA TYR A 95 -12.40 -1.04 10.70
C TYR A 95 -12.46 -0.29 9.36
N LEU A 96 -13.66 0.08 8.90
CA LEU A 96 -13.82 0.77 7.61
C LEU A 96 -13.16 2.15 7.60
N LEU A 97 -13.18 2.87 8.73
CA LEU A 97 -12.51 4.16 8.86
C LEU A 97 -10.99 4.00 8.77
N GLY A 98 -10.43 2.94 9.37
CA GLY A 98 -9.01 2.63 9.24
C GLY A 98 -8.60 2.42 7.79
N GLY A 99 -9.35 1.62 7.04
CA GLY A 99 -9.13 1.41 5.61
C GLY A 99 -9.27 2.70 4.79
N ALA A 100 -10.29 3.51 5.07
CA ALA A 100 -10.50 4.79 4.39
C ALA A 100 -9.37 5.79 4.66
N LEU A 101 -8.86 5.86 5.89
CA LEU A 101 -7.73 6.73 6.24
C LEU A 101 -6.44 6.27 5.55
N LEU A 102 -6.18 4.97 5.51
CA LEU A 102 -5.03 4.41 4.78
C LEU A 102 -5.12 4.72 3.28
N TRP A 103 -6.32 4.56 2.68
CA TRP A 103 -6.57 4.94 1.30
C TRP A 103 -6.33 6.42 1.05
N CYS A 104 -6.88 7.31 1.89
CA CYS A 104 -6.69 8.75 1.78
C CYS A 104 -5.21 9.15 1.91
N ALA A 105 -4.47 8.52 2.81
CA ALA A 105 -3.03 8.75 2.96
C ALA A 105 -2.25 8.35 1.69
N ALA A 106 -2.53 7.17 1.13
CA ALA A 106 -1.94 6.70 -0.12
C ALA A 106 -2.32 7.61 -1.31
N ALA A 107 -3.60 8.03 -1.41
CA ALA A 107 -4.10 8.94 -2.43
C ALA A 107 -3.43 10.33 -2.35
N LEU A 108 -3.27 10.86 -1.15
CA LEU A 108 -2.57 12.14 -0.93
C LEU A 108 -1.10 12.03 -1.33
N LEU A 109 -0.43 10.93 -0.94
CA LEU A 109 0.94 10.66 -1.36
C LEU A 109 1.04 10.56 -2.88
N ALA A 110 0.11 9.87 -3.54
CA ALA A 110 0.06 9.74 -5.01
C ALA A 110 -0.11 11.12 -5.68
N ALA A 111 -0.98 11.97 -5.15
CA ALA A 111 -1.13 13.33 -5.64
C ALA A 111 0.17 14.15 -5.50
N PHE A 112 0.89 13.99 -4.40
CA PHE A 112 2.21 14.61 -4.21
C PHE A 112 3.31 13.96 -5.06
N ALA A 113 3.22 12.66 -5.33
CA ALA A 113 4.16 11.96 -6.20
C ALA A 113 4.18 12.56 -7.60
N LEU A 114 3.01 12.90 -8.13
CA LEU A 114 2.85 13.46 -9.48
C LEU A 114 3.11 14.98 -9.58
N ARG A 115 3.31 15.68 -8.47
CA ARG A 115 3.56 17.12 -8.44
C ARG A 115 4.70 17.62 -9.38
N PRO A 116 5.80 16.88 -9.61
CA PRO A 116 6.82 17.31 -10.57
C PRO A 116 6.33 17.52 -11.99
N LEU A 117 5.21 16.92 -12.40
CA LEU A 117 4.64 17.07 -13.73
C LEU A 117 4.19 18.51 -14.02
N TRP A 118 3.70 19.22 -13.00
CA TRP A 118 3.28 20.61 -13.11
C TRP A 118 4.19 21.60 -12.39
N ARG A 119 5.49 21.26 -12.28
CA ARG A 119 6.49 22.13 -11.65
C ARG A 119 6.65 23.50 -12.29
N LYS A 120 6.32 23.63 -13.58
CA LYS A 120 6.37 24.90 -14.33
C LYS A 120 5.13 25.78 -14.11
N SER A 121 4.07 25.25 -13.48
CA SER A 121 2.86 26.01 -13.17
C SER A 121 3.07 26.92 -11.96
N PRO A 122 2.35 28.05 -11.89
CA PRO A 122 2.35 28.89 -10.69
C PRO A 122 2.01 28.08 -9.43
N ALA A 123 2.62 28.43 -8.29
CA ALA A 123 2.53 27.66 -7.07
C ALA A 123 1.07 27.41 -6.59
N GLY A 124 0.17 28.37 -6.78
CA GLY A 124 -1.25 28.24 -6.46
C GLY A 124 -1.96 27.23 -7.37
N GLN A 125 -1.65 27.24 -8.67
CA GLN A 125 -2.17 26.30 -9.66
C GLN A 125 -1.66 24.87 -9.39
N ALA A 126 -0.36 24.73 -9.10
CA ALA A 126 0.22 23.44 -8.76
C ALA A 126 -0.46 22.82 -7.52
N ARG A 127 -0.76 23.63 -6.50
CA ARG A 127 -1.53 23.18 -5.34
C ARG A 127 -2.96 22.79 -5.69
N ALA A 128 -3.64 23.57 -6.52
CA ALA A 128 -5.01 23.26 -6.97
C ALA A 128 -5.07 21.94 -7.76
N LEU A 129 -4.12 21.69 -8.68
CA LEU A 129 -4.03 20.43 -9.42
C LEU A 129 -3.74 19.24 -8.50
N THR A 130 -2.84 19.43 -7.51
CA THR A 130 -2.56 18.39 -6.51
C THR A 130 -3.80 18.07 -5.66
N LEU A 131 -4.54 19.10 -5.25
CA LEU A 131 -5.76 18.93 -4.47
C LEU A 131 -6.88 18.26 -5.27
N LEU A 132 -7.05 18.65 -6.53
CA LEU A 132 -8.01 18.04 -7.45
C LEU A 132 -7.70 16.55 -7.62
N LEU A 133 -6.44 16.22 -7.89
CA LEU A 133 -6.02 14.82 -8.04
C LEU A 133 -6.26 14.02 -6.75
N TYR A 134 -5.95 14.62 -5.59
CA TYR A 134 -6.25 14.01 -4.31
C TYR A 134 -7.75 13.75 -4.14
N ALA A 135 -8.60 14.73 -4.44
CA ALA A 135 -10.06 14.57 -4.35
C ALA A 135 -10.57 13.45 -5.27
N LEU A 136 -10.10 13.41 -6.52
CA LEU A 136 -10.46 12.35 -7.47
C LEU A 136 -10.04 10.96 -6.97
N LEU A 137 -8.82 10.83 -6.43
CA LEU A 137 -8.34 9.57 -5.89
C LEU A 137 -9.06 9.19 -4.58
N ALA A 138 -9.32 10.14 -3.68
CA ALA A 138 -10.00 9.89 -2.42
C ALA A 138 -11.41 9.32 -2.61
N PHE A 139 -12.09 9.74 -3.67
CA PHE A 139 -13.44 9.28 -4.04
C PHE A 139 -13.46 8.34 -5.24
N LEU A 140 -12.32 7.70 -5.56
CA LEU A 140 -12.27 6.71 -6.63
C LEU A 140 -13.22 5.54 -6.31
N PRO A 141 -14.17 5.17 -7.19
CA PRO A 141 -15.18 4.15 -6.90
C PRO A 141 -14.61 2.80 -6.45
N SER A 142 -13.46 2.38 -6.99
CA SER A 142 -12.79 1.14 -6.58
C SER A 142 -12.35 1.11 -5.11
N SER A 143 -12.22 2.27 -4.44
CA SER A 143 -11.79 2.34 -3.04
C SER A 143 -12.93 2.08 -2.04
N TRP A 144 -14.16 1.93 -2.50
CA TRP A 144 -15.35 1.66 -1.70
C TRP A 144 -16.32 0.69 -2.37
N ALA A 145 -15.81 -0.09 -3.31
CA ALA A 145 -16.54 -1.20 -3.90
C ALA A 145 -16.85 -2.28 -2.83
N SER A 146 -17.85 -3.09 -3.09
CA SER A 146 -18.39 -4.07 -2.13
C SER A 146 -17.30 -4.98 -1.51
N TYR A 147 -16.32 -5.40 -2.29
CA TYR A 147 -15.22 -6.25 -1.80
C TYR A 147 -14.35 -5.56 -0.73
N THR A 148 -14.24 -4.22 -0.75
CA THR A 148 -13.49 -3.48 0.28
C THR A 148 -14.23 -3.36 1.60
N LEU A 149 -15.53 -3.65 1.62
CA LEU A 149 -16.37 -3.65 2.83
C LEU A 149 -16.28 -4.97 3.59
N ARG A 150 -15.84 -6.05 2.94
CA ARG A 150 -15.58 -7.32 3.60
C ARG A 150 -14.46 -7.17 4.62
N VAL A 151 -14.61 -7.80 5.80
CA VAL A 151 -13.56 -7.85 6.82
C VAL A 151 -12.47 -8.82 6.37
N TYR A 152 -11.75 -8.42 5.34
CA TYR A 152 -10.72 -9.23 4.70
C TYR A 152 -9.64 -8.35 4.07
N ARG A 153 -8.58 -8.98 3.59
CA ARG A 153 -7.36 -8.37 3.04
C ARG A 153 -7.60 -7.32 1.95
N ASP A 154 -8.71 -7.45 1.21
CA ASP A 154 -9.06 -6.56 0.11
C ASP A 154 -9.42 -5.13 0.55
N ASN A 155 -9.71 -4.92 1.84
CA ASN A 155 -9.95 -3.57 2.37
C ASN A 155 -8.72 -2.67 2.27
N ILE A 156 -7.53 -3.20 2.55
CA ILE A 156 -6.28 -2.41 2.61
C ILE A 156 -5.38 -2.63 1.40
N PHE A 157 -5.50 -3.76 0.71
CA PHE A 157 -4.58 -4.13 -0.37
C PHE A 157 -4.49 -3.08 -1.49
N PRO A 158 -5.60 -2.51 -2.01
CA PRO A 158 -5.54 -1.45 -3.01
C PRO A 158 -4.79 -0.20 -2.53
N ALA A 159 -4.93 0.15 -1.24
CA ALA A 159 -4.21 1.28 -0.65
C ALA A 159 -2.70 1.03 -0.56
N LEU A 160 -2.30 -0.19 -0.21
CA LEU A 160 -0.89 -0.61 -0.17
C LEU A 160 -0.27 -0.61 -1.57
N CYS A 161 -0.99 -1.10 -2.58
CA CYS A 161 -0.58 -1.00 -3.97
C CYS A 161 -0.43 0.46 -4.42
N LEU A 162 -1.40 1.32 -4.11
CA LEU A 162 -1.32 2.75 -4.45
C LEU A 162 -0.12 3.41 -3.77
N LEU A 163 0.15 3.07 -2.50
CA LEU A 163 1.31 3.56 -1.76
C LEU A 163 2.63 3.17 -2.44
N PHE A 164 2.74 1.91 -2.85
CA PHE A 164 3.89 1.38 -3.58
C PHE A 164 4.11 2.13 -4.91
N PHE A 165 3.09 2.17 -5.76
CA PHE A 165 3.19 2.82 -7.06
C PHE A 165 3.43 4.33 -6.94
N ALA A 166 2.79 4.99 -5.98
CA ALA A 166 3.03 6.40 -5.70
C ALA A 166 4.46 6.67 -5.24
N GLY A 167 5.01 5.80 -4.41
CA GLY A 167 6.40 5.87 -3.97
C GLY A 167 7.38 5.72 -5.14
N MET A 168 7.21 4.67 -5.96
CA MET A 168 8.06 4.44 -7.13
C MET A 168 7.96 5.60 -8.14
N ALA A 169 6.74 6.06 -8.49
CA ALA A 169 6.52 7.19 -9.37
C ALA A 169 7.11 8.49 -8.80
N GLY A 170 6.94 8.71 -7.49
CA GLY A 170 7.48 9.88 -6.80
C GLY A 170 9.00 9.95 -6.84
N ALA A 171 9.67 8.80 -6.63
CA ALA A 171 11.12 8.68 -6.76
C ALA A 171 11.58 8.90 -8.23
N ALA A 172 10.93 8.22 -9.18
CA ALA A 172 11.28 8.29 -10.60
C ALA A 172 11.13 9.73 -11.16
N LEU A 173 10.00 10.39 -10.91
CA LEU A 173 9.77 11.75 -11.37
C LEU A 173 10.78 12.74 -10.77
N ARG A 174 11.18 12.54 -9.52
CA ARG A 174 12.22 13.38 -8.90
C ARG A 174 13.61 13.08 -9.43
N ALA A 175 13.90 11.82 -9.70
CA ALA A 175 15.15 11.43 -10.36
C ALA A 175 15.29 12.08 -11.76
N VAL A 176 14.19 12.18 -12.50
CA VAL A 176 14.17 12.73 -13.85
C VAL A 176 14.12 14.26 -13.84
N PHE A 177 13.27 14.87 -13.03
CA PHE A 177 12.95 16.30 -13.16
C PHE A 177 13.75 17.23 -12.26
N TYR A 178 14.42 16.72 -11.23
CA TYR A 178 15.16 17.53 -10.27
C TYR A 178 16.64 17.16 -10.19
N THR A 179 17.46 18.12 -9.79
CA THR A 179 18.86 17.89 -9.45
C THR A 179 18.98 17.30 -8.04
N ARG A 180 20.17 16.78 -7.69
CA ARG A 180 20.43 16.10 -6.39
C ARG A 180 20.00 16.92 -5.18
N GLN A 181 20.21 18.25 -5.20
CA GLN A 181 19.98 19.13 -4.06
C GLN A 181 18.51 19.57 -3.90
N GLN A 182 17.70 19.47 -4.95
CA GLN A 182 16.35 20.06 -4.97
C GLN A 182 15.25 19.15 -4.46
N ALA A 183 15.41 17.84 -4.53
CA ALA A 183 14.40 16.90 -4.03
C ALA A 183 15.00 15.54 -3.69
N PRO A 184 14.95 15.14 -2.41
CA PRO A 184 15.37 13.81 -2.01
C PRO A 184 14.41 12.74 -2.56
N ILE A 185 14.96 11.60 -2.99
CA ILE A 185 14.16 10.47 -3.48
C ILE A 185 13.91 9.41 -2.41
N TRP A 186 14.74 9.36 -1.36
CA TRP A 186 14.67 8.33 -0.33
C TRP A 186 13.32 8.24 0.41
N PRO A 187 12.58 9.35 0.71
CA PRO A 187 11.29 9.21 1.39
C PRO A 187 10.25 8.50 0.51
N TRP A 188 10.36 8.69 -0.80
CA TRP A 188 9.51 8.04 -1.78
C TRP A 188 9.82 6.55 -1.92
N LEU A 189 11.10 6.20 -1.90
CA LEU A 189 11.55 4.81 -1.88
C LEU A 189 11.15 4.11 -0.59
N LEU A 190 11.19 4.82 0.55
CA LEU A 190 10.67 4.30 1.82
C LEU A 190 9.16 4.02 1.74
N ALA A 191 8.38 4.98 1.22
CA ALA A 191 6.94 4.77 1.01
C ALA A 191 6.67 3.60 0.06
N ALA A 192 7.44 3.48 -1.03
CA ALA A 192 7.38 2.31 -1.92
C ALA A 192 7.71 1.01 -1.19
N GLY A 193 8.75 1.02 -0.34
CA GLY A 193 9.13 -0.13 0.47
C GLY A 193 8.07 -0.57 1.45
N VAL A 194 7.42 0.38 2.14
CA VAL A 194 6.31 0.08 3.05
C VAL A 194 5.13 -0.51 2.26
N GLY A 195 4.75 0.10 1.12
CA GLY A 195 3.68 -0.43 0.25
C GLY A 195 4.01 -1.83 -0.27
N LEU A 196 5.26 -2.08 -0.68
CA LEU A 196 5.73 -3.37 -1.17
C LEU A 196 5.73 -4.43 -0.05
N ALA A 197 6.30 -4.12 1.10
CA ALA A 197 6.41 -5.06 2.22
C ALA A 197 5.03 -5.41 2.79
N CYS A 198 4.21 -4.40 3.10
CA CYS A 198 2.86 -4.64 3.62
C CYS A 198 1.96 -5.31 2.58
N GLY A 199 2.08 -4.97 1.29
CA GLY A 199 1.34 -5.61 0.21
C GLY A 199 1.73 -7.09 0.06
N TYR A 200 3.01 -7.39 0.06
CA TYR A 200 3.56 -8.76 -0.01
C TYR A 200 3.11 -9.62 1.18
N LEU A 201 3.22 -9.08 2.39
CA LEU A 201 2.79 -9.76 3.62
C LEU A 201 1.27 -9.83 3.78
N ASN A 202 0.51 -9.06 2.99
CA ASN A 202 -0.95 -9.07 3.02
C ASN A 202 -1.56 -10.13 2.07
N ARG A 203 -0.90 -10.38 0.92
CA ARG A 203 -1.42 -11.31 -0.10
C ARG A 203 -0.28 -12.07 -0.77
N GLU A 204 -0.44 -13.36 -0.91
CA GLU A 204 0.54 -14.27 -1.50
C GLU A 204 0.81 -13.95 -2.98
N ASP A 205 -0.24 -13.54 -3.71
CA ASP A 205 -0.16 -13.19 -5.14
C ASP A 205 0.49 -11.81 -5.39
N ALA A 206 0.60 -10.96 -4.37
CA ALA A 206 1.23 -9.64 -4.52
C ALA A 206 2.68 -9.71 -5.01
N GLY A 207 3.41 -10.75 -4.62
CA GLY A 207 4.77 -11.00 -5.09
C GLY A 207 4.88 -11.17 -6.60
N LEU A 208 3.83 -11.71 -7.25
CA LEU A 208 3.83 -12.00 -8.68
C LEU A 208 3.82 -10.75 -9.56
N PHE A 209 3.33 -9.61 -9.07
CA PHE A 209 3.28 -8.37 -9.86
C PHE A 209 4.00 -7.18 -9.22
N LEU A 210 3.95 -7.01 -7.87
CA LEU A 210 4.63 -5.88 -7.23
C LEU A 210 6.15 -6.02 -7.31
N LEU A 211 6.68 -7.22 -7.08
CA LEU A 211 8.13 -7.44 -7.06
C LEU A 211 8.77 -7.32 -8.45
N PRO A 212 8.26 -7.97 -9.53
CA PRO A 212 8.77 -7.76 -10.87
C PRO A 212 8.68 -6.29 -11.33
N PHE A 213 7.59 -5.60 -11.00
CA PHE A 213 7.46 -4.17 -11.29
C PHE A 213 8.51 -3.34 -10.53
N ALA A 214 8.72 -3.62 -9.23
CA ALA A 214 9.74 -2.95 -8.43
C ALA A 214 11.13 -3.11 -9.05
N ILE A 215 11.49 -4.33 -9.44
CA ILE A 215 12.78 -4.65 -10.08
C ILE A 215 12.92 -3.89 -11.40
N ALA A 216 11.93 -3.98 -12.29
CA ALA A 216 11.97 -3.31 -13.58
C ALA A 216 12.08 -1.77 -13.43
N ALA A 217 11.27 -1.17 -12.55
CA ALA A 217 11.30 0.26 -12.28
C ALA A 217 12.64 0.69 -11.66
N THR A 218 13.20 -0.10 -10.75
CA THR A 218 14.53 0.14 -10.15
C THR A 218 15.62 0.09 -11.21
N LEU A 219 15.63 -0.90 -12.08
CA LEU A 219 16.61 -1.00 -13.18
C LEU A 219 16.54 0.21 -14.09
N CYS A 220 15.33 0.62 -14.51
CA CYS A 220 15.14 1.84 -15.30
C CYS A 220 15.65 3.10 -14.58
N MET A 221 15.35 3.23 -13.28
CA MET A 221 15.84 4.36 -12.49
C MET A 221 17.37 4.34 -12.32
N LEU A 222 17.98 3.18 -12.12
CA LEU A 222 19.43 3.03 -12.01
C LEU A 222 20.13 3.53 -13.26
N VAL A 223 19.65 3.17 -14.46
CA VAL A 223 20.21 3.67 -15.72
C VAL A 223 20.22 5.21 -15.74
N VAL A 224 19.10 5.85 -15.40
CA VAL A 224 18.99 7.31 -15.35
C VAL A 224 19.92 7.93 -14.30
N LEU A 225 19.95 7.34 -13.10
CA LEU A 225 20.73 7.88 -11.97
C LEU A 225 22.24 7.75 -12.19
N LEU A 226 22.69 6.62 -12.74
CA LEU A 226 24.11 6.37 -13.05
C LEU A 226 24.57 7.27 -14.19
N HIS A 227 23.78 7.41 -15.26
CA HIS A 227 24.06 8.36 -16.34
C HIS A 227 24.20 9.80 -15.84
N ARG A 228 23.40 10.19 -14.83
CA ARG A 228 23.46 11.49 -14.17
C ARG A 228 24.48 11.58 -13.04
N ARG A 229 25.32 10.56 -12.83
CA ARG A 229 26.33 10.46 -11.75
C ARG A 229 25.76 10.69 -10.35
N ARG A 230 24.49 10.27 -10.10
CA ARG A 230 23.79 10.42 -8.80
C ARG A 230 23.94 9.16 -7.94
N TRP A 231 25.16 8.79 -7.59
CA TRP A 231 25.52 7.53 -6.93
C TRP A 231 24.75 7.27 -5.62
N LEU A 232 24.60 8.29 -4.76
CA LEU A 232 23.84 8.13 -3.52
C LEU A 232 22.34 7.85 -3.76
N CYS A 233 21.79 8.42 -4.83
CA CYS A 233 20.41 8.14 -5.22
C CYS A 233 20.29 6.75 -5.86
N ALA A 234 21.34 6.28 -6.55
CA ALA A 234 21.39 4.92 -7.05
C ALA A 234 21.50 3.91 -5.90
N ALA A 235 22.37 4.15 -4.92
CA ALA A 235 22.45 3.32 -3.72
C ALA A 235 21.14 3.30 -2.92
N ALA A 236 20.43 4.42 -2.86
CA ALA A 236 19.14 4.47 -2.17
C ALA A 236 18.05 3.56 -2.79
N GLN A 237 18.23 3.06 -4.03
CA GLN A 237 17.29 2.12 -4.66
C GLN A 237 17.19 0.78 -3.91
N VAL A 238 18.10 0.47 -2.99
CA VAL A 238 18.03 -0.70 -2.12
C VAL A 238 16.92 -0.58 -1.05
N ILE A 239 16.47 0.65 -0.73
CA ILE A 239 15.52 0.90 0.37
C ILE A 239 14.22 0.08 0.27
N PRO A 240 13.50 0.01 -0.85
CA PRO A 240 12.27 -0.78 -0.94
C PRO A 240 12.49 -2.26 -0.60
N TYR A 241 13.61 -2.82 -1.06
CA TYR A 241 13.96 -4.23 -0.82
C TYR A 241 14.41 -4.48 0.61
N ALA A 242 15.13 -3.53 1.20
CA ALA A 242 15.52 -3.62 2.61
C ALA A 242 14.30 -3.58 3.53
N VAL A 243 13.29 -2.74 3.22
CA VAL A 243 12.04 -2.69 3.97
C VAL A 243 11.24 -3.99 3.79
N LEU A 244 11.19 -4.54 2.57
CA LEU A 244 10.56 -5.84 2.31
C LEU A 244 11.26 -6.94 3.11
N ALA A 245 12.58 -7.03 3.00
CA ALA A 245 13.38 -8.06 3.70
C ALA A 245 13.21 -7.94 5.23
N ALA A 246 13.20 -6.71 5.77
CA ALA A 246 12.95 -6.48 7.19
C ALA A 246 11.53 -6.93 7.60
N GLY A 247 10.50 -6.61 6.81
CA GLY A 247 9.12 -7.04 7.06
C GLY A 247 8.98 -8.56 7.07
N VAL A 248 9.49 -9.22 6.04
CA VAL A 248 9.51 -10.70 5.93
C VAL A 248 10.29 -11.30 7.10
N GLY A 249 11.50 -10.78 7.37
CA GLY A 249 12.33 -11.27 8.47
C GLY A 249 11.68 -11.15 9.85
N ILE A 250 10.94 -10.06 10.11
CA ILE A 250 10.19 -9.89 11.36
C ILE A 250 9.10 -10.97 11.48
N PHE A 251 8.31 -11.22 10.42
CA PHE A 251 7.28 -12.24 10.44
C PHE A 251 7.85 -13.64 10.63
N CYS A 252 8.90 -13.99 9.88
CA CYS A 252 9.59 -15.28 10.02
C CYS A 252 10.18 -15.45 11.43
N ALA A 253 10.77 -14.40 12.01
CA ALA A 253 11.31 -14.44 13.36
C ALA A 253 10.23 -14.63 14.43
N LEU A 254 9.06 -13.98 14.26
CA LEU A 254 7.92 -14.19 15.14
C LEU A 254 7.35 -15.60 15.02
N ASN A 255 7.19 -16.13 13.81
CA ASN A 255 6.75 -17.50 13.58
C ASN A 255 7.74 -18.51 14.15
N GLN A 256 9.04 -18.27 14.00
CA GLN A 256 10.08 -19.10 14.61
C GLN A 256 10.02 -19.07 16.14
N HIS A 257 9.79 -17.91 16.73
CA HIS A 257 9.73 -17.77 18.19
C HIS A 257 8.50 -18.47 18.79
N TRP A 258 7.35 -18.34 18.15
CA TRP A 258 6.09 -18.86 18.70
C TRP A 258 5.77 -20.29 18.27
N TYR A 259 6.16 -20.68 17.07
CA TYR A 259 5.78 -21.94 16.44
C TYR A 259 6.96 -22.85 16.05
N GLY A 260 8.20 -22.35 16.19
CA GLY A 260 9.39 -23.10 15.75
C GLY A 260 9.55 -23.23 14.24
N VAL A 261 8.80 -22.43 13.44
CA VAL A 261 8.80 -22.47 11.98
C VAL A 261 9.36 -21.16 11.43
N TRP A 262 10.40 -21.24 10.59
CA TRP A 262 10.93 -20.11 9.84
C TRP A 262 10.30 -20.05 8.46
N GLY A 263 9.20 -19.32 8.31
CA GLY A 263 8.45 -19.18 7.07
C GLY A 263 7.27 -18.23 7.25
N LEU A 264 6.64 -17.85 6.14
CA LEU A 264 5.45 -16.98 6.12
C LEU A 264 4.14 -17.75 6.02
N SER A 265 4.13 -18.85 5.25
CA SER A 265 2.94 -19.64 4.98
C SER A 265 3.29 -21.09 4.71
N ASP A 266 2.59 -22.00 5.36
CA ASP A 266 2.78 -23.45 5.21
C ASP A 266 2.36 -23.95 3.82
N PHE A 267 1.48 -23.23 3.09
CA PHE A 267 1.07 -23.59 1.75
C PHE A 267 2.10 -23.25 0.67
N SER A 268 2.94 -22.24 0.91
CA SER A 268 3.97 -21.82 -0.05
C SER A 268 5.36 -22.32 0.29
N GLU A 269 5.59 -22.75 1.53
CA GLU A 269 6.91 -23.11 2.04
C GLU A 269 6.83 -24.38 2.92
N GLY A 270 7.89 -25.21 2.90
CA GLY A 270 8.00 -26.36 3.78
C GLY A 270 7.32 -27.64 3.29
N SER A 271 7.10 -28.58 4.22
CA SER A 271 6.71 -29.97 3.93
C SER A 271 5.40 -30.12 3.15
N PHE A 272 4.43 -29.21 3.36
CA PHE A 272 3.16 -29.24 2.63
C PHE A 272 3.36 -28.89 1.15
N ALA A 273 4.10 -27.83 0.87
CA ALA A 273 4.41 -27.41 -0.51
C ALA A 273 5.22 -28.49 -1.23
N ASP A 274 6.17 -29.13 -0.54
CA ASP A 274 6.98 -30.22 -1.08
C ASP A 274 6.12 -31.45 -1.40
N ALA A 275 5.21 -31.83 -0.49
CA ALA A 275 4.27 -32.95 -0.70
C ALA A 275 3.32 -32.68 -1.88
N MET A 276 2.74 -31.50 -1.97
CA MET A 276 1.89 -31.13 -3.09
C MET A 276 2.66 -31.10 -4.41
N GLY A 277 3.90 -30.57 -4.41
CA GLY A 277 4.78 -30.61 -5.58
C GLY A 277 5.17 -32.03 -6.00
N ALA A 278 5.34 -32.96 -5.05
CA ALA A 278 5.58 -34.36 -5.34
C ALA A 278 4.34 -35.05 -5.97
N MET A 279 3.14 -34.77 -5.42
CA MET A 279 1.88 -35.33 -5.93
C MET A 279 1.59 -34.89 -7.37
N THR A 280 1.91 -33.64 -7.75
CA THR A 280 1.71 -33.15 -9.13
C THR A 280 2.68 -33.78 -10.14
N ARG A 281 3.74 -34.46 -9.67
CA ARG A 281 4.72 -35.16 -10.53
C ARG A 281 4.41 -36.66 -10.73
N VAL A 282 3.41 -37.18 -10.02
CA VAL A 282 2.97 -38.54 -10.19
C VAL A 282 2.30 -38.66 -11.55
N ALA A 283 2.92 -39.40 -12.47
CA ALA A 283 2.28 -39.77 -13.73
C ALA A 283 1.13 -40.73 -13.42
N THR A 284 -0.09 -40.34 -13.76
CA THR A 284 -1.21 -41.29 -13.81
C THR A 284 -1.11 -42.03 -15.16
N ASP A 285 -0.95 -43.35 -15.12
CA ASP A 285 -1.13 -44.14 -16.33
C ASP A 285 -2.54 -43.85 -16.84
N SER A 286 -2.62 -43.24 -18.01
CA SER A 286 -3.89 -43.05 -18.70
C SER A 286 -4.23 -44.40 -19.33
N ASP A 287 -5.19 -45.14 -18.75
CA ASP A 287 -5.89 -46.20 -19.41
C ASP A 287 -6.72 -45.66 -20.57
#